data_ce353870da0c74606a9aa5e8aacc0255
#
_entry.id   ce353870da0c74606a9aa5e8aacc0255
#
_cell.length_a   1.000
_cell.length_b   1.000
_cell.length_c   1.000
_cell.angle_alpha   90.00
_cell.angle_beta   90.00
_cell.angle_gamma   90.00
#
_symmetry.space_group_name_H-M   'P 1'
#
loop_
_entity.id
_entity.type
_entity.pdbx_description
1 polymer ?
#
loop_
_entity_poly.entity_id
_entity_poly.type
_entity_poly.pdbx_seq_one_letter_code
_entity_poly.pdbx_strand_id
1 'polypeptide(L)'
;MAADPKATRIPLLDVADSRAAAERAGLPPVFGSMSVFRALLRHPELAGAVAGLLQLLLRGQHLDARLRELLILRIGWVTGSLYEWTQHWRVARLMQIPEADLLGVRDWKGCAAYGPAERAVLAATDETLETGAISDATFALCREHVGGPEALLELVIAIGNWRMFSSLLRSLEIPLEEGTEPWPPDGRRPAASG
;
A
#
# COMPACT_ATOMS: atom_id res chain seq x y z
N MET A 1 -18.96 15.93 23.56
CA MET A 1 -18.25 14.67 23.83
C MET A 1 -17.62 14.29 22.52
N ALA A 2 -16.29 14.42 22.38
CA ALA A 2 -15.56 13.90 21.24
C ALA A 2 -15.74 12.38 21.21
N ALA A 3 -16.09 11.82 20.05
CA ALA A 3 -16.14 10.38 19.88
C ALA A 3 -14.78 9.80 20.24
N ASP A 4 -14.78 8.83 21.14
CA ASP A 4 -13.59 8.05 21.51
C ASP A 4 -13.00 7.48 20.21
N PRO A 5 -11.73 7.78 19.85
CA PRO A 5 -11.15 7.22 18.64
C PRO A 5 -11.21 5.70 18.80
N LYS A 6 -11.88 5.02 17.86
CA LYS A 6 -12.12 3.59 17.88
C LYS A 6 -10.81 2.88 18.26
N ALA A 7 -10.77 2.26 19.41
CA ALA A 7 -9.54 1.67 19.95
C ALA A 7 -9.06 0.59 19.01
N THR A 8 -7.78 0.66 18.62
CA THR A 8 -7.14 -0.41 17.83
C THR A 8 -7.23 -1.75 18.56
N ARG A 9 -7.37 -2.84 17.83
CA ARG A 9 -7.44 -4.20 18.43
C ARG A 9 -6.16 -4.59 19.17
N ILE A 10 -5.02 -4.03 18.78
CA ILE A 10 -3.76 -4.08 19.51
C ILE A 10 -3.40 -2.63 19.86
N PRO A 11 -3.26 -2.27 21.14
CA PRO A 11 -2.92 -0.90 21.52
C PRO A 11 -1.63 -0.43 20.84
N LEU A 12 -1.64 0.74 20.24
CA LEU A 12 -0.43 1.33 19.67
C LEU A 12 0.54 1.72 20.80
N LEU A 13 1.84 1.60 20.55
CA LEU A 13 2.82 2.28 21.40
C LEU A 13 2.57 3.80 21.34
N ASP A 14 2.86 4.52 22.40
CA ASP A 14 2.94 5.97 22.28
C ASP A 14 4.09 6.37 21.33
N VAL A 15 4.11 7.62 20.87
CA VAL A 15 5.08 8.05 19.85
C VAL A 15 6.52 8.02 20.38
N ALA A 16 6.73 8.34 21.66
CA ALA A 16 8.07 8.37 22.25
C ALA A 16 8.63 6.96 22.39
N ASP A 17 7.84 6.04 22.96
CA ASP A 17 8.20 4.63 23.11
C ASP A 17 8.42 3.95 21.76
N SER A 18 7.58 4.28 20.76
CA SER A 18 7.69 3.74 19.41
C SER A 18 8.96 4.20 18.70
N ARG A 19 9.33 5.46 18.84
CA ARG A 19 10.60 5.97 18.29
C ARG A 19 11.80 5.30 18.92
N ALA A 20 11.81 5.16 20.25
CA ALA A 20 12.88 4.44 20.95
C ALA A 20 12.92 2.96 20.56
N ALA A 21 11.79 2.31 20.33
CA ALA A 21 11.73 0.94 19.82
C ALA A 21 12.25 0.83 18.39
N ALA A 22 11.95 1.81 17.52
CA ALA A 22 12.47 1.86 16.15
C ALA A 22 14.00 1.98 16.15
N GLU A 23 14.59 2.86 16.96
CA GLU A 23 16.04 2.99 17.10
C GLU A 23 16.69 1.68 17.56
N ARG A 24 16.12 1.01 18.57
CA ARG A 24 16.61 -0.30 19.03
C ARG A 24 16.53 -1.39 17.97
N ALA A 25 15.52 -1.29 17.08
CA ALA A 25 15.35 -2.19 15.93
C ALA A 25 16.21 -1.80 14.71
N GLY A 26 17.04 -0.76 14.81
CA GLY A 26 17.84 -0.24 13.69
C GLY A 26 17.02 0.43 12.58
N LEU A 27 15.82 0.87 12.89
CA LEU A 27 14.92 1.54 11.96
C LEU A 27 15.02 3.07 12.06
N PRO A 28 14.86 3.82 10.94
CA PRO A 28 14.74 5.26 10.99
C PRO A 28 13.62 5.71 11.94
N PRO A 29 13.81 6.78 12.73
CA PRO A 29 12.81 7.25 13.73
C PRO A 29 11.44 7.59 13.14
N VAL A 30 11.37 7.92 11.85
CA VAL A 30 10.11 8.19 11.14
C VAL A 30 9.13 7.02 11.20
N PHE A 31 9.63 5.76 11.20
CA PHE A 31 8.78 4.58 11.35
C PHE A 31 8.04 4.60 12.70
N GLY A 32 8.69 5.03 13.78
CA GLY A 32 8.06 5.17 15.09
C GLY A 32 6.94 6.22 15.16
N SER A 33 6.77 7.04 14.14
CA SER A 33 5.68 8.02 14.07
C SER A 33 4.48 7.52 13.26
N MET A 34 4.63 6.42 12.49
CA MET A 34 3.56 5.86 11.67
C MET A 34 2.69 4.92 12.50
N SER A 35 1.38 5.08 12.44
CA SER A 35 0.44 4.28 13.23
C SER A 35 0.62 2.77 13.01
N VAL A 36 0.85 2.33 11.79
CA VAL A 36 1.12 0.92 11.48
C VAL A 36 2.38 0.41 12.18
N PHE A 37 3.45 1.20 12.23
CA PHE A 37 4.68 0.80 12.91
C PHE A 37 4.59 0.92 14.42
N ARG A 38 3.76 1.80 14.96
CA ARG A 38 3.46 1.84 16.40
C ARG A 38 2.78 0.55 16.89
N ALA A 39 2.07 -0.15 16.00
CA ALA A 39 1.59 -1.51 16.29
C ALA A 39 2.68 -2.57 16.10
N LEU A 40 3.39 -2.56 14.96
CA LEU A 40 4.42 -3.53 14.62
C LEU A 40 5.59 -3.54 15.62
N LEU A 41 6.01 -2.38 16.12
CA LEU A 41 7.12 -2.21 17.07
C LEU A 41 6.84 -2.79 18.47
N ARG A 42 5.64 -3.32 18.73
CA ARG A 42 5.42 -4.21 19.87
C ARG A 42 6.16 -5.55 19.72
N HIS A 43 6.59 -5.87 18.50
CA HIS A 43 7.48 -6.99 18.18
C HIS A 43 8.62 -6.46 17.29
N PRO A 44 9.70 -5.94 17.90
CA PRO A 44 10.76 -5.21 17.18
C PRO A 44 11.43 -6.01 16.06
N GLU A 45 11.68 -7.31 16.26
CA GLU A 45 12.30 -8.16 15.24
C GLU A 45 11.37 -8.32 14.01
N LEU A 46 10.07 -8.51 14.24
CA LEU A 46 9.07 -8.57 13.17
C LEU A 46 8.98 -7.21 12.44
N ALA A 47 8.96 -6.12 13.20
CA ALA A 47 8.94 -4.78 12.63
C ALA A 47 10.17 -4.52 11.73
N GLY A 48 11.36 -4.97 12.16
CA GLY A 48 12.59 -4.88 11.40
C GLY A 48 12.55 -5.65 10.09
N ALA A 49 12.06 -6.89 10.11
CA ALA A 49 11.94 -7.73 8.92
C ALA A 49 10.93 -7.14 7.91
N VAL A 50 9.76 -6.72 8.40
CA VAL A 50 8.71 -6.08 7.58
C VAL A 50 9.21 -4.76 6.99
N ALA A 51 9.87 -3.92 7.79
CA ALA A 51 10.44 -2.67 7.32
C ALA A 51 11.54 -2.87 6.27
N GLY A 52 12.36 -3.92 6.43
CA GLY A 52 13.40 -4.27 5.45
C GLY A 52 12.80 -4.57 4.07
N LEU A 53 11.78 -5.43 4.02
CA LEU A 53 11.07 -5.75 2.78
C LEU A 53 10.39 -4.49 2.20
N LEU A 54 9.70 -3.72 3.04
CA LEU A 54 9.01 -2.50 2.61
C LEU A 54 10.00 -1.49 2.00
N GLN A 55 11.14 -1.25 2.65
CA GLN A 55 12.15 -0.33 2.17
C GLN A 55 12.76 -0.80 0.84
N LEU A 56 13.00 -2.12 0.69
CA LEU A 56 13.50 -2.68 -0.55
C LEU A 56 12.51 -2.42 -1.69
N LEU A 57 11.24 -2.72 -1.51
CA LEU A 57 10.20 -2.50 -2.52
C LEU A 57 9.98 -1.02 -2.85
N LEU A 58 10.01 -0.13 -1.84
CA LEU A 58 9.83 1.31 -2.05
C LEU A 58 11.04 1.97 -2.73
N ARG A 59 12.23 1.40 -2.57
CA ARG A 59 13.47 1.86 -3.21
C ARG A 59 13.85 1.01 -4.42
N GLY A 60 13.04 -0.01 -4.75
CA GLY A 60 13.24 -0.91 -5.88
C GLY A 60 13.44 -0.12 -7.17
N GLN A 61 14.37 -0.61 -7.99
CA GLN A 61 14.78 0.11 -9.20
C GLN A 61 14.31 -0.58 -10.48
N HIS A 62 13.70 -1.76 -10.35
CA HIS A 62 13.31 -2.58 -11.50
C HIS A 62 11.85 -2.38 -11.86
N LEU A 63 10.95 -2.41 -10.88
CA LEU A 63 9.56 -2.03 -11.10
C LEU A 63 9.42 -0.50 -11.10
N ASP A 64 8.87 0.04 -12.17
CA ASP A 64 8.62 1.48 -12.27
C ASP A 64 7.84 2.00 -11.05
N ALA A 65 8.32 3.09 -10.47
CA ALA A 65 7.78 3.64 -9.22
C ALA A 65 6.32 4.10 -9.36
N ARG A 66 5.93 4.62 -10.53
CA ARG A 66 4.54 5.01 -10.80
C ARG A 66 3.64 3.77 -10.88
N LEU A 67 4.06 2.72 -11.58
CA LEU A 67 3.31 1.45 -11.63
C LEU A 67 3.13 0.85 -10.24
N ARG A 68 4.17 0.92 -9.39
CA ARG A 68 4.09 0.50 -7.99
C ARG A 68 3.02 1.29 -7.22
N GLU A 69 3.00 2.62 -7.30
CA GLU A 69 1.98 3.40 -6.60
C GLU A 69 0.56 3.11 -7.11
N LEU A 70 0.38 2.89 -8.43
CA LEU A 70 -0.92 2.53 -9.00
C LEU A 70 -1.43 1.19 -8.46
N LEU A 71 -0.59 0.15 -8.39
CA LEU A 71 -0.99 -1.14 -7.82
C LEU A 71 -1.34 -1.03 -6.33
N ILE A 72 -0.59 -0.24 -5.56
CA ILE A 72 -0.85 -0.05 -4.13
C ILE A 72 -2.21 0.65 -3.93
N LEU A 73 -2.44 1.73 -4.67
CA LEU A 73 -3.74 2.41 -4.64
C LEU A 73 -4.88 1.50 -5.08
N ARG A 74 -4.67 0.64 -6.11
CA ARG A 74 -5.67 -0.34 -6.50
C ARG A 74 -5.98 -1.32 -5.38
N ILE A 75 -4.97 -1.84 -4.70
CA ILE A 75 -5.15 -2.72 -3.53
C ILE A 75 -5.93 -2.00 -2.44
N GLY A 76 -5.51 -0.78 -2.09
CA GLY A 76 -6.19 0.04 -1.08
C GLY A 76 -7.66 0.27 -1.42
N TRP A 77 -7.98 0.53 -2.70
CA TRP A 77 -9.35 0.70 -3.18
C TRP A 77 -10.17 -0.59 -3.10
N VAL A 78 -9.67 -1.68 -3.70
CA VAL A 78 -10.42 -2.95 -3.77
C VAL A 78 -10.64 -3.56 -2.40
N THR A 79 -9.63 -3.49 -1.53
CA THR A 79 -9.73 -4.04 -0.17
C THR A 79 -10.45 -3.12 0.82
N GLY A 80 -10.68 -1.86 0.48
CA GLY A 80 -11.22 -0.85 1.38
C GLY A 80 -10.22 -0.41 2.47
N SER A 81 -8.91 -0.53 2.23
CA SER A 81 -7.88 -0.10 3.16
C SER A 81 -7.69 1.42 3.10
N LEU A 82 -8.41 2.12 3.98
CA LEU A 82 -8.33 3.58 4.12
C LEU A 82 -6.90 4.06 4.34
N TYR A 83 -6.16 3.38 5.20
CA TYR A 83 -4.81 3.76 5.56
C TYR A 83 -3.87 3.72 4.34
N GLU A 84 -3.87 2.60 3.59
CA GLU A 84 -3.02 2.47 2.40
C GLU A 84 -3.37 3.47 1.32
N TRP A 85 -4.66 3.58 0.99
CA TRP A 85 -5.12 4.58 0.03
C TRP A 85 -4.61 5.97 0.40
N THR A 86 -4.82 6.40 1.64
CA THR A 86 -4.49 7.75 2.08
C THR A 86 -2.98 8.01 2.09
N GLN A 87 -2.19 7.07 2.60
CA GLN A 87 -0.74 7.23 2.64
C GLN A 87 -0.12 7.22 1.25
N HIS A 88 -0.50 6.27 0.40
CA HIS A 88 0.04 6.14 -0.96
C HIS A 88 -0.50 7.22 -1.91
N TRP A 89 -1.70 7.73 -1.68
CA TRP A 89 -2.15 8.95 -2.35
C TRP A 89 -1.18 10.12 -2.13
N ARG A 90 -0.77 10.35 -0.88
CA ARG A 90 0.18 11.41 -0.54
C ARG A 90 1.55 11.16 -1.18
N VAL A 91 2.07 9.94 -1.12
CA VAL A 91 3.34 9.56 -1.75
C VAL A 91 3.27 9.79 -3.26
N ALA A 92 2.25 9.31 -3.93
CA ALA A 92 2.07 9.46 -5.36
C ALA A 92 1.95 10.93 -5.80
N ARG A 93 1.29 11.76 -4.99
CA ARG A 93 1.23 13.22 -5.23
C ARG A 93 2.60 13.90 -5.08
N LEU A 94 3.42 13.48 -4.11
CA LEU A 94 4.81 13.97 -3.98
C LEU A 94 5.67 13.55 -5.17
N MET A 95 5.41 12.37 -5.77
CA MET A 95 6.03 11.92 -7.01
C MET A 95 5.48 12.64 -8.26
N GLN A 96 4.58 13.60 -8.09
CA GLN A 96 3.95 14.36 -9.16
C GLN A 96 3.13 13.51 -10.15
N ILE A 97 2.64 12.35 -9.74
CA ILE A 97 1.73 11.56 -10.53
C ILE A 97 0.40 12.33 -10.68
N PRO A 98 -0.13 12.50 -11.90
CA PRO A 98 -1.37 13.24 -12.12
C PRO A 98 -2.53 12.65 -11.32
N GLU A 99 -3.34 13.51 -10.72
CA GLU A 99 -4.49 13.09 -9.92
C GLU A 99 -5.49 12.23 -10.70
N ALA A 100 -5.70 12.56 -11.97
CA ALA A 100 -6.59 11.79 -12.85
C ALA A 100 -6.10 10.34 -13.00
N ASP A 101 -4.79 10.11 -13.06
CA ASP A 101 -4.21 8.77 -13.13
C ASP A 101 -4.45 8.02 -11.81
N LEU A 102 -4.25 8.69 -10.66
CA LEU A 102 -4.48 8.07 -9.37
C LEU A 102 -5.95 7.70 -9.15
N LEU A 103 -6.88 8.54 -9.60
CA LEU A 103 -8.31 8.24 -9.55
C LEU A 103 -8.72 7.14 -10.54
N GLY A 104 -8.00 7.02 -11.65
CA GLY A 104 -8.21 6.00 -12.65
C GLY A 104 -8.13 4.57 -12.12
N VAL A 105 -7.37 4.30 -11.04
CA VAL A 105 -7.27 2.96 -10.46
C VAL A 105 -8.61 2.42 -9.95
N ARG A 106 -9.60 3.28 -9.70
CA ARG A 106 -10.94 2.89 -9.24
C ARG A 106 -11.70 2.11 -10.30
N ASP A 107 -11.60 2.56 -11.57
CA ASP A 107 -12.13 1.91 -12.76
C ASP A 107 -11.06 1.92 -13.87
N TRP A 108 -10.00 1.18 -13.66
CA TRP A 108 -8.85 1.21 -14.54
C TRP A 108 -9.15 0.70 -15.95
N LYS A 109 -10.15 -0.17 -16.11
CA LYS A 109 -10.54 -0.70 -17.42
C LYS A 109 -11.11 0.38 -18.33
N GLY A 110 -11.83 1.36 -17.74
CA GLY A 110 -12.36 2.54 -18.44
C GLY A 110 -11.38 3.71 -18.56
N CYS A 111 -10.21 3.67 -17.90
CA CYS A 111 -9.27 4.77 -17.88
C CYS A 111 -8.50 4.90 -19.21
N ALA A 112 -8.75 5.99 -19.95
CA ALA A 112 -8.09 6.24 -21.24
C ALA A 112 -6.61 6.63 -21.11
N ALA A 113 -6.17 7.09 -19.93
CA ALA A 113 -4.79 7.46 -19.67
C ALA A 113 -3.85 6.26 -19.50
N TYR A 114 -4.38 5.04 -19.32
CA TYR A 114 -3.58 3.85 -19.06
C TYR A 114 -3.21 3.13 -20.36
N GLY A 115 -1.89 2.97 -20.54
CA GLY A 115 -1.29 2.16 -21.57
C GLY A 115 -1.20 0.67 -21.19
N PRO A 116 -0.50 -0.12 -22.02
CA PRO A 116 -0.38 -1.57 -21.79
C PRO A 116 0.28 -1.94 -20.46
N ALA A 117 1.28 -1.20 -20.00
CA ALA A 117 1.99 -1.49 -18.76
C ALA A 117 1.10 -1.33 -17.52
N GLU A 118 0.38 -0.19 -17.42
CA GLU A 118 -0.57 0.05 -16.33
C GLU A 118 -1.67 -1.00 -16.32
N ARG A 119 -2.22 -1.33 -17.49
CA ARG A 119 -3.27 -2.33 -17.62
C ARG A 119 -2.80 -3.72 -17.22
N ALA A 120 -1.58 -4.12 -17.58
CA ALA A 120 -0.99 -5.40 -17.18
C ALA A 120 -0.81 -5.48 -15.65
N VAL A 121 -0.24 -4.43 -15.04
CA VAL A 121 -0.02 -4.38 -13.59
C VAL A 121 -1.34 -4.39 -12.80
N LEU A 122 -2.34 -3.63 -13.25
CA LEU A 122 -3.63 -3.56 -12.56
C LEU A 122 -4.46 -4.84 -12.75
N ALA A 123 -4.36 -5.50 -13.90
CA ALA A 123 -4.95 -6.83 -14.12
C ALA A 123 -4.29 -7.88 -13.21
N ALA A 124 -2.94 -7.91 -13.14
CA ALA A 124 -2.21 -8.79 -12.24
C ALA A 124 -2.58 -8.57 -10.77
N THR A 125 -2.79 -7.31 -10.39
CA THR A 125 -3.24 -6.94 -9.05
C THR A 125 -4.63 -7.49 -8.76
N ASP A 126 -5.60 -7.26 -9.64
CA ASP A 126 -6.97 -7.74 -9.46
C ASP A 126 -7.04 -9.27 -9.41
N GLU A 127 -6.38 -9.97 -10.34
CA GLU A 127 -6.33 -11.43 -10.37
C GLU A 127 -5.73 -12.01 -9.07
N THR A 128 -4.62 -11.42 -8.59
CA THR A 128 -4.01 -11.87 -7.33
C THR A 128 -4.92 -11.64 -6.12
N LEU A 129 -5.67 -10.52 -6.10
CA LEU A 129 -6.61 -10.25 -5.01
C LEU A 129 -7.80 -11.23 -5.04
N GLU A 130 -8.27 -11.59 -6.22
CA GLU A 130 -9.45 -12.45 -6.42
C GLU A 130 -9.11 -13.93 -6.26
N THR A 131 -8.05 -14.42 -6.93
CA THR A 131 -7.75 -15.84 -7.07
C THR A 131 -6.51 -16.30 -6.30
N GLY A 132 -5.64 -15.35 -5.88
CA GLY A 132 -4.38 -15.66 -5.23
C GLY A 132 -3.19 -15.82 -6.18
N ALA A 133 -3.39 -15.75 -7.51
CA ALA A 133 -2.34 -15.92 -8.52
C ALA A 133 -2.61 -15.04 -9.75
N ILE A 134 -1.56 -14.82 -10.54
CA ILE A 134 -1.64 -14.15 -11.84
C ILE A 134 -1.81 -15.25 -12.92
N SER A 135 -2.76 -15.08 -13.83
CA SER A 135 -2.95 -16.03 -14.96
C SER A 135 -1.79 -15.96 -15.96
N ASP A 136 -1.59 -17.04 -16.72
CA ASP A 136 -0.55 -17.09 -17.75
C ASP A 136 -0.70 -15.95 -18.77
N ALA A 137 -1.92 -15.63 -19.15
CA ALA A 137 -2.22 -14.56 -20.09
C ALA A 137 -1.79 -13.19 -19.55
N THR A 138 -2.18 -12.86 -18.34
CA THR A 138 -1.80 -11.59 -17.69
C THR A 138 -0.30 -11.54 -17.38
N PHE A 139 0.30 -12.67 -16.97
CA PHE A 139 1.74 -12.73 -16.74
C PHE A 139 2.54 -12.51 -18.03
N ALA A 140 2.04 -13.02 -19.19
CA ALA A 140 2.66 -12.73 -20.48
C ALA A 140 2.63 -11.24 -20.82
N LEU A 141 1.51 -10.53 -20.54
CA LEU A 141 1.43 -9.08 -20.73
C LEU A 141 2.38 -8.32 -19.78
N CYS A 142 2.49 -8.75 -18.54
CA CYS A 142 3.46 -8.16 -17.61
C CYS A 142 4.89 -8.32 -18.13
N ARG A 143 5.25 -9.50 -18.63
CA ARG A 143 6.58 -9.75 -19.23
C ARG A 143 6.84 -8.90 -20.46
N GLU A 144 5.83 -8.61 -21.26
CA GLU A 144 5.96 -7.80 -22.47
C GLU A 144 6.09 -6.30 -22.15
N HIS A 145 5.37 -5.80 -21.13
CA HIS A 145 5.17 -4.36 -20.96
C HIS A 145 5.74 -3.79 -19.66
N VAL A 146 6.07 -4.60 -18.66
CA VAL A 146 6.55 -4.11 -17.35
C VAL A 146 8.06 -4.17 -17.23
N GLY A 147 8.69 -5.26 -17.70
CA GLY A 147 10.15 -5.37 -17.67
C GLY A 147 10.67 -6.80 -17.54
N GLY A 148 11.96 -6.92 -17.22
CA GLY A 148 12.67 -8.19 -17.08
C GLY A 148 12.31 -8.97 -15.81
N PRO A 149 12.99 -10.09 -15.55
CA PRO A 149 12.71 -10.97 -14.41
C PRO A 149 12.71 -10.26 -13.07
N GLU A 150 13.59 -9.29 -12.87
CA GLU A 150 13.71 -8.51 -11.63
C GLU A 150 12.46 -7.66 -11.40
N ALA A 151 11.97 -6.95 -12.43
CA ALA A 151 10.76 -6.15 -12.35
C ALA A 151 9.51 -7.03 -12.09
N LEU A 152 9.47 -8.21 -12.69
CA LEU A 152 8.38 -9.17 -12.48
C LEU A 152 8.40 -9.74 -11.06
N LEU A 153 9.57 -10.02 -10.49
CA LEU A 153 9.70 -10.44 -9.10
C LEU A 153 9.24 -9.33 -8.15
N GLU A 154 9.71 -8.08 -8.39
CA GLU A 154 9.26 -6.93 -7.59
C GLU A 154 7.74 -6.75 -7.69
N LEU A 155 7.13 -6.88 -8.88
CA LEU A 155 5.69 -6.80 -9.08
C LEU A 155 4.92 -7.83 -8.24
N VAL A 156 5.29 -9.11 -8.34
CA VAL A 156 4.58 -10.20 -7.63
C VAL A 156 4.72 -10.01 -6.12
N ILE A 157 5.93 -9.72 -5.64
CA ILE A 157 6.19 -9.48 -4.22
C ILE A 157 5.48 -8.21 -3.73
N ALA A 158 5.47 -7.14 -4.52
CA ALA A 158 4.76 -5.91 -4.17
C ALA A 158 3.26 -6.15 -3.97
N ILE A 159 2.59 -6.85 -4.91
CA ILE A 159 1.17 -7.17 -4.76
C ILE A 159 0.92 -7.96 -3.47
N GLY A 160 1.72 -8.99 -3.21
CA GLY A 160 1.62 -9.81 -1.98
C GLY A 160 1.85 -8.99 -0.71
N ASN A 161 2.88 -8.14 -0.72
CA ASN A 161 3.24 -7.28 0.41
C ASN A 161 2.11 -6.30 0.77
N TRP A 162 1.59 -5.55 -0.20
CA TRP A 162 0.53 -4.58 0.08
C TRP A 162 -0.82 -5.24 0.36
N ARG A 163 -1.10 -6.43 -0.18
CA ARG A 163 -2.24 -7.24 0.27
C ARG A 163 -2.11 -7.63 1.74
N MET A 164 -0.90 -8.02 2.18
CA MET A 164 -0.61 -8.31 3.59
C MET A 164 -0.83 -7.07 4.46
N PHE A 165 -0.30 -5.91 4.05
CA PHE A 165 -0.50 -4.65 4.77
C PHE A 165 -1.98 -4.28 4.87
N SER A 166 -2.74 -4.35 3.76
CA SER A 166 -4.19 -4.13 3.78
C SER A 166 -4.90 -5.02 4.80
N SER A 167 -4.54 -6.30 4.83
CA SER A 167 -5.12 -7.24 5.80
C SER A 167 -4.75 -6.88 7.25
N LEU A 168 -3.48 -6.55 7.50
CA LEU A 168 -2.98 -6.11 8.80
C LEU A 168 -3.74 -4.86 9.29
N LEU A 169 -3.76 -3.82 8.46
CA LEU A 169 -4.33 -2.51 8.78
C LEU A 169 -5.82 -2.61 9.11
N ARG A 170 -6.57 -3.34 8.29
CA ARG A 170 -8.01 -3.56 8.48
C ARG A 170 -8.30 -4.48 9.66
N SER A 171 -7.54 -5.57 9.81
CA SER A 171 -7.74 -6.53 10.92
C SER A 171 -7.45 -5.90 12.27
N LEU A 172 -6.46 -5.02 12.36
CA LEU A 172 -6.09 -4.34 13.61
C LEU A 172 -6.81 -2.99 13.80
N GLU A 173 -7.59 -2.56 12.82
CA GLU A 173 -8.27 -1.26 12.82
C GLU A 173 -7.29 -0.08 13.05
N ILE A 174 -6.15 -0.12 12.34
CA ILE A 174 -5.10 0.90 12.47
C ILE A 174 -5.61 2.26 11.98
N PRO A 175 -5.62 3.31 12.82
CA PRO A 175 -6.10 4.63 12.42
C PRO A 175 -5.04 5.36 11.58
N LEU A 176 -5.51 6.33 10.79
CA LEU A 176 -4.61 7.34 10.21
C LEU A 176 -3.93 8.14 11.34
N GLU A 177 -2.79 8.73 11.01
CA GLU A 177 -2.13 9.70 11.86
C GLU A 177 -3.01 10.93 12.05
N GLU A 178 -2.89 11.55 13.22
CA GLU A 178 -3.63 12.76 13.56
C GLU A 178 -3.42 13.85 12.48
N GLY A 179 -4.51 14.53 12.10
CA GLY A 179 -4.50 15.58 11.07
C GLY A 179 -4.41 15.07 9.65
N THR A 180 -4.52 13.76 9.40
CA THR A 180 -4.54 13.20 8.05
C THR A 180 -5.96 13.07 7.52
N GLU A 181 -6.27 13.74 6.40
CA GLU A 181 -7.56 13.65 5.73
C GLU A 181 -7.72 12.32 4.98
N PRO A 182 -8.81 11.58 5.23
CA PRO A 182 -9.05 10.28 4.59
C PRO A 182 -9.64 10.40 3.18
N TRP A 183 -9.38 9.40 2.35
CA TRP A 183 -9.98 9.24 1.03
C TRP A 183 -9.95 10.50 0.14
N PRO A 184 -8.79 11.21 0.04
CA PRO A 184 -8.70 12.35 -0.86
C PRO A 184 -8.89 11.91 -2.33
N PRO A 185 -9.23 12.85 -3.25
CA PRO A 185 -9.60 14.24 -2.95
C PRO A 185 -11.11 14.44 -2.74
N ASP A 186 -11.94 13.50 -3.16
CA ASP A 186 -13.40 13.64 -3.28
C ASP A 186 -14.16 12.90 -2.17
N GLY A 187 -13.48 12.31 -1.22
CA GLY A 187 -14.06 11.57 -0.11
C GLY A 187 -14.77 10.26 -0.49
N ARG A 188 -14.75 9.86 -1.77
CA ARG A 188 -15.38 8.60 -2.21
C ARG A 188 -14.65 7.41 -1.60
N ARG A 189 -15.42 6.42 -1.22
CA ARG A 189 -14.96 5.15 -0.64
C ARG A 189 -15.39 3.99 -1.51
N PRO A 190 -14.67 2.86 -1.50
CA PRO A 190 -15.15 1.63 -2.12
C PRO A 190 -16.47 1.20 -1.47
N ALA A 191 -17.27 0.46 -2.22
CA ALA A 191 -18.46 -0.18 -1.65
C ALA A 191 -18.02 -1.08 -0.49
N ALA A 192 -18.76 -1.05 0.62
CA ALA A 192 -18.50 -1.95 1.72
C ALA A 192 -18.58 -3.38 1.18
N SER A 193 -17.48 -4.13 1.31
CA SER A 193 -17.51 -5.57 1.07
C SER A 193 -18.40 -6.16 2.15
N GLY A 194 -19.56 -6.71 1.76
CA GLY A 194 -20.49 -7.40 2.67
C GLY A 194 -19.85 -8.62 3.29
#